data_94a25f210717da5b6f246d1d9854180f
#
_entry.id   94a25f210717da5b6f246d1d9854180f
#
_cell.length_a   1.000
_cell.length_b   1.000
_cell.length_c   1.000
_cell.angle_alpha   90.00
_cell.angle_beta   90.00
_cell.angle_gamma   90.00
#
_symmetry.space_group_name_H-M   'P 1'
#
loop_
_entity.id
_entity.type
_entity.pdbx_description
1 polymer ?
#
loop_
_entity_poly.entity_id
_entity_poly.type
_entity_poly.pdbx_seq_one_letter_code
_entity_poly.pdbx_strand_id
1 'polypeptide(L)'
;KIFLKFTLKGKKEYYFWKELRSGMEYFSTLFTFAGGIGMFLYGMNRMADGMQKTAGGKMKSLLGYLTRNRFLAVCVGALITAVIQSSGATTVMVVGFVNAGIMNLVQAVGVIMGANIGTTITAWIVSLGQLGEAAKAFSPSFYAPLLIGIGAFVSIIAKKDKSKIIGEIVVGVGLLFEG
;
A
#
# COMPACT_ATOMS: atom_id res chain seq x y z
N LYS A 1 59.01 24.09 -2.75
CA LYS A 1 58.25 23.76 -3.99
C LYS A 1 57.69 22.30 -3.95
N ILE A 2 58.42 21.32 -3.40
CA ILE A 2 57.99 19.89 -3.33
C ILE A 2 56.80 19.71 -2.36
N PHE A 3 56.85 20.35 -1.19
CA PHE A 3 55.81 20.28 -0.16
C PHE A 3 54.47 20.83 -0.63
N LEU A 4 54.48 21.94 -1.38
CA LEU A 4 53.27 22.53 -1.96
C LEU A 4 52.62 21.62 -3.04
N LYS A 5 53.47 20.92 -3.83
CA LYS A 5 52.96 19.97 -4.83
C LYS A 5 52.31 18.75 -4.23
N PHE A 6 52.83 18.28 -3.07
CA PHE A 6 52.25 17.13 -2.33
C PHE A 6 50.90 17.49 -1.71
N THR A 7 50.79 18.69 -1.11
CA THR A 7 49.56 19.21 -0.49
C THR A 7 48.49 19.47 -1.53
N LEU A 8 48.84 19.97 -2.71
CA LEU A 8 47.90 20.20 -3.80
C LEU A 8 47.41 18.91 -4.44
N LYS A 9 48.25 17.89 -4.53
CA LYS A 9 47.86 16.55 -5.03
C LYS A 9 46.87 15.88 -4.09
N GLY A 10 47.09 15.91 -2.78
CA GLY A 10 46.16 15.39 -1.79
C GLY A 10 44.79 16.11 -1.78
N LYS A 11 44.80 17.44 -1.93
CA LYS A 11 43.54 18.20 -2.09
C LYS A 11 42.79 17.82 -3.33
N LYS A 12 43.44 17.65 -4.48
CA LYS A 12 42.78 17.23 -5.73
C LYS A 12 42.18 15.83 -5.61
N GLU A 13 42.89 14.89 -5.02
CA GLU A 13 42.34 13.54 -4.77
C GLU A 13 41.14 13.59 -3.81
N TYR A 14 41.23 14.37 -2.73
CA TYR A 14 40.09 14.53 -1.80
C TYR A 14 38.87 15.08 -2.48
N TYR A 15 38.97 16.14 -3.31
CA TYR A 15 37.83 16.70 -4.03
C TYR A 15 37.26 15.72 -5.07
N PHE A 16 38.13 14.99 -5.76
CA PHE A 16 37.70 13.96 -6.72
C PHE A 16 36.88 12.85 -6.04
N TRP A 17 37.37 12.31 -4.92
CA TRP A 17 36.64 11.28 -4.17
C TRP A 17 35.35 11.81 -3.55
N LYS A 18 35.32 13.05 -3.11
CA LYS A 18 34.11 13.69 -2.58
C LYS A 18 33.05 13.85 -3.66
N GLU A 19 33.44 14.28 -4.84
CA GLU A 19 32.53 14.48 -5.98
C GLU A 19 31.99 13.13 -6.50
N LEU A 20 32.85 12.11 -6.57
CA LEU A 20 32.47 10.74 -6.93
C LEU A 20 31.50 10.12 -5.89
N ARG A 21 31.73 10.36 -4.63
CA ARG A 21 30.86 9.90 -3.53
C ARG A 21 29.49 10.58 -3.62
N SER A 22 29.44 11.88 -3.79
CA SER A 22 28.18 12.60 -3.93
C SER A 22 27.38 12.12 -5.15
N GLY A 23 28.03 11.86 -6.28
CA GLY A 23 27.38 11.27 -7.45
C GLY A 23 26.80 9.87 -7.16
N MET A 24 27.55 9.01 -6.47
CA MET A 24 27.04 7.68 -6.08
C MET A 24 25.88 7.76 -5.09
N GLU A 25 25.88 8.73 -4.18
CA GLU A 25 24.76 8.96 -3.25
C GLU A 25 23.47 9.37 -3.99
N TYR A 26 23.57 10.23 -5.00
CA TYR A 26 22.42 10.58 -5.86
C TYR A 26 21.87 9.35 -6.59
N PHE A 27 22.72 8.52 -7.19
CA PHE A 27 22.29 7.31 -7.87
C PHE A 27 21.67 6.30 -6.90
N SER A 28 22.27 6.08 -5.73
CA SER A 28 21.72 5.16 -4.74
C SER A 28 20.35 5.63 -4.23
N THR A 29 20.19 6.93 -3.98
CA THR A 29 18.90 7.51 -3.59
C THR A 29 17.84 7.32 -4.68
N LEU A 30 18.20 7.55 -5.95
CA LEU A 30 17.30 7.37 -7.07
C LEU A 30 16.86 5.90 -7.21
N PHE A 31 17.80 4.95 -7.09
CA PHE A 31 17.48 3.53 -7.15
C PHE A 31 16.63 3.06 -5.96
N THR A 32 16.92 3.55 -4.76
CA THR A 32 16.13 3.26 -3.56
C THR A 32 14.71 3.80 -3.70
N PHE A 33 14.57 5.03 -4.18
CA PHE A 33 13.27 5.65 -4.43
C PHE A 33 12.46 4.89 -5.49
N ALA A 34 13.08 4.55 -6.62
CA ALA A 34 12.42 3.78 -7.67
C ALA A 34 12.04 2.37 -7.19
N GLY A 35 12.92 1.71 -6.42
CA GLY A 35 12.65 0.42 -5.80
C GLY A 35 11.51 0.47 -4.79
N GLY A 36 11.50 1.49 -3.92
CA GLY A 36 10.44 1.73 -2.95
C GLY A 36 9.07 1.93 -3.61
N ILE A 37 8.99 2.81 -4.62
CA ILE A 37 7.76 2.98 -5.41
C ILE A 37 7.32 1.65 -6.05
N GLY A 38 8.26 0.90 -6.63
CA GLY A 38 7.97 -0.40 -7.24
C GLY A 38 7.37 -1.39 -6.23
N MET A 39 7.97 -1.51 -5.05
CA MET A 39 7.48 -2.37 -3.96
C MET A 39 6.10 -1.91 -3.47
N PHE A 40 5.93 -0.60 -3.24
CA PHE A 40 4.67 -0.01 -2.81
C PHE A 40 3.53 -0.32 -3.80
N LEU A 41 3.71 0.00 -5.09
CA LEU A 41 2.70 -0.23 -6.13
C LEU A 41 2.40 -1.72 -6.32
N TYR A 42 3.43 -2.56 -6.33
CA TYR A 42 3.25 -4.00 -6.45
C TYR A 42 2.54 -4.58 -5.23
N GLY A 43 2.92 -4.19 -4.02
CA GLY A 43 2.30 -4.58 -2.77
C GLY A 43 0.82 -4.19 -2.71
N MET A 44 0.52 -2.93 -3.05
CA MET A 44 -0.83 -2.41 -3.12
C MET A 44 -1.71 -3.24 -4.09
N ASN A 45 -1.22 -3.51 -5.30
CA ASN A 45 -1.96 -4.30 -6.29
C ASN A 45 -2.17 -5.74 -5.82
N ARG A 46 -1.15 -6.40 -5.26
CA ARG A 46 -1.27 -7.78 -4.74
C ARG A 46 -2.27 -7.88 -3.61
N MET A 47 -2.23 -6.93 -2.67
CA MET A 47 -3.19 -6.86 -1.57
C MET A 47 -4.62 -6.67 -2.11
N ALA A 48 -4.82 -5.70 -3.00
CA ALA A 48 -6.13 -5.39 -3.58
C ALA A 48 -6.71 -6.57 -4.36
N ASP A 49 -5.92 -7.21 -5.22
CA ASP A 49 -6.33 -8.38 -5.99
C ASP A 49 -6.73 -9.56 -5.10
N GLY A 50 -5.93 -9.85 -4.07
CA GLY A 50 -6.22 -10.89 -3.12
C GLY A 50 -7.52 -10.64 -2.36
N MET A 51 -7.73 -9.41 -1.89
CA MET A 51 -8.95 -9.01 -1.21
C MET A 51 -10.18 -9.08 -2.13
N GLN A 52 -10.09 -8.63 -3.37
CA GLN A 52 -11.19 -8.73 -4.34
C GLN A 52 -11.57 -10.19 -4.63
N LYS A 53 -10.59 -11.07 -4.81
CA LYS A 53 -10.82 -12.52 -5.01
C LYS A 53 -11.50 -13.16 -3.80
N THR A 54 -11.14 -12.74 -2.58
CA THR A 54 -11.71 -13.29 -1.34
C THR A 54 -13.10 -12.75 -1.06
N ALA A 55 -13.35 -11.46 -1.33
CA ALA A 55 -14.58 -10.75 -0.97
C ALA A 55 -15.69 -10.83 -2.03
N GLY A 56 -15.35 -11.10 -3.28
CA GLY A 56 -16.22 -10.87 -4.44
C GLY A 56 -17.62 -11.51 -4.42
N GLY A 57 -17.79 -12.65 -3.76
CA GLY A 57 -19.12 -13.31 -3.68
C GLY A 57 -20.00 -12.79 -2.53
N LYS A 58 -19.39 -12.49 -1.38
CA LYS A 58 -20.09 -12.03 -0.18
C LYS A 58 -20.37 -10.53 -0.20
N MET A 59 -19.58 -9.76 -0.92
CA MET A 59 -19.70 -8.30 -1.02
C MET A 59 -21.01 -7.87 -1.67
N LYS A 60 -21.48 -8.59 -2.70
CA LYS A 60 -22.78 -8.32 -3.36
C LYS A 60 -23.96 -8.40 -2.37
N SER A 61 -23.98 -9.43 -1.52
CA SER A 61 -25.04 -9.64 -0.55
C SER A 61 -25.02 -8.61 0.58
N LEU A 62 -23.82 -8.24 1.06
CA LEU A 62 -23.67 -7.24 2.11
C LEU A 62 -24.11 -5.83 1.65
N LEU A 63 -23.74 -5.44 0.45
CA LEU A 63 -24.08 -4.12 -0.09
C LEU A 63 -25.59 -3.91 -0.24
N GLY A 64 -26.33 -4.91 -0.72
CA GLY A 64 -27.78 -4.79 -0.88
C GLY A 64 -28.55 -4.62 0.44
N TYR A 65 -28.08 -5.26 1.51
CA TYR A 65 -28.74 -5.21 2.82
C TYR A 65 -28.34 -3.99 3.66
N LEU A 66 -27.06 -3.63 3.67
CA LEU A 66 -26.52 -2.62 4.58
C LEU A 66 -26.71 -1.18 4.09
N THR A 67 -26.98 -0.96 2.80
CA THR A 67 -27.08 0.40 2.23
C THR A 67 -28.44 1.05 2.37
N ARG A 68 -29.37 0.45 3.12
CA ARG A 68 -30.72 0.98 3.31
C ARG A 68 -30.77 2.31 4.08
N ASN A 69 -29.74 2.56 4.93
CA ASN A 69 -29.54 3.82 5.64
C ASN A 69 -28.37 4.58 5.01
N ARG A 70 -28.51 5.90 4.79
CA ARG A 70 -27.49 6.77 4.14
C ARG A 70 -26.17 6.75 4.91
N PHE A 71 -26.21 6.86 6.25
CA PHE A 71 -25.02 6.79 7.09
C PHE A 71 -24.34 5.41 7.02
N LEU A 72 -25.15 4.37 7.03
CA LEU A 72 -24.66 3.01 6.89
C LEU A 72 -24.02 2.78 5.52
N ALA A 73 -24.58 3.36 4.46
CA ALA A 73 -23.98 3.31 3.13
C ALA A 73 -22.59 3.96 3.08
N VAL A 74 -22.42 5.11 3.74
CA VAL A 74 -21.10 5.77 3.86
C VAL A 74 -20.11 4.88 4.64
N CYS A 75 -20.52 4.35 5.79
CA CYS A 75 -19.66 3.45 6.58
C CYS A 75 -19.25 2.20 5.80
N VAL A 76 -20.19 1.60 5.07
CA VAL A 76 -19.93 0.43 4.21
C VAL A 76 -18.98 0.77 3.07
N GLY A 77 -19.19 1.91 2.41
CA GLY A 77 -18.30 2.40 1.36
C GLY A 77 -16.88 2.64 1.86
N ALA A 78 -16.74 3.27 3.02
CA ALA A 78 -15.45 3.49 3.67
C ALA A 78 -14.75 2.17 4.02
N LEU A 79 -15.47 1.24 4.63
CA LEU A 79 -14.94 -0.07 5.01
C LEU A 79 -14.51 -0.89 3.79
N ILE A 80 -15.35 -0.94 2.75
CA ILE A 80 -15.04 -1.67 1.52
C ILE A 80 -13.79 -1.10 0.87
N THR A 81 -13.70 0.23 0.75
CA THR A 81 -12.55 0.86 0.12
C THR A 81 -11.30 0.73 0.96
N ALA A 82 -11.39 0.83 2.29
CA ALA A 82 -10.27 0.56 3.19
C ALA A 82 -9.74 -0.88 3.04
N VAL A 83 -10.62 -1.85 2.78
CA VAL A 83 -10.27 -3.25 2.55
C VAL A 83 -9.73 -3.46 1.13
N ILE A 84 -10.45 -3.00 0.11
CA ILE A 84 -10.07 -3.19 -1.31
C ILE A 84 -8.89 -2.29 -1.70
N GLN A 85 -8.66 -1.20 -0.96
CA GLN A 85 -7.63 -0.19 -1.22
C GLN A 85 -7.74 0.45 -2.62
N SER A 86 -8.95 0.45 -3.20
CA SER A 86 -9.23 1.03 -4.52
C SER A 86 -10.63 1.66 -4.55
N SER A 87 -10.68 2.98 -4.46
CA SER A 87 -11.93 3.74 -4.61
C SER A 87 -12.49 3.64 -6.03
N GLY A 88 -11.62 3.54 -7.03
CA GLY A 88 -12.02 3.32 -8.43
C GLY A 88 -12.72 1.98 -8.61
N ALA A 89 -12.17 0.88 -8.09
CA ALA A 89 -12.80 -0.43 -8.15
C ALA A 89 -14.14 -0.44 -7.39
N THR A 90 -14.20 0.19 -6.21
CA THR A 90 -15.44 0.34 -5.44
C THR A 90 -16.50 1.11 -6.25
N THR A 91 -16.12 2.22 -6.88
CA THR A 91 -17.02 3.03 -7.69
C THR A 91 -17.58 2.26 -8.89
N VAL A 92 -16.72 1.57 -9.65
CA VAL A 92 -17.14 0.74 -10.79
C VAL A 92 -18.09 -0.37 -10.35
N MET A 93 -17.80 -1.01 -9.20
CA MET A 93 -18.69 -2.03 -8.62
C MET A 93 -20.06 -1.44 -8.27
N VAL A 94 -20.11 -0.28 -7.64
CA VAL A 94 -21.34 0.43 -7.26
C VAL A 94 -22.17 0.81 -8.49
N VAL A 95 -21.53 1.34 -9.54
CA VAL A 95 -22.19 1.64 -10.82
C VAL A 95 -22.78 0.36 -11.43
N GLY A 96 -22.05 -0.75 -11.41
CA GLY A 96 -22.55 -2.04 -11.83
C GLY A 96 -23.78 -2.50 -11.04
N PHE A 97 -23.85 -2.25 -9.74
CA PHE A 97 -25.01 -2.60 -8.90
C PHE A 97 -26.23 -1.72 -9.15
N VAL A 98 -26.03 -0.43 -9.43
CA VAL A 98 -27.11 0.47 -9.85
C VAL A 98 -27.69 0.00 -11.19
N ASN A 99 -26.84 -0.31 -12.15
CA ASN A 99 -27.27 -0.81 -13.47
C ASN A 99 -27.99 -2.17 -13.39
N ALA A 100 -27.60 -3.01 -12.45
CA ALA A 100 -28.25 -4.30 -12.18
C ALA A 100 -29.54 -4.18 -11.34
N GLY A 101 -29.96 -2.96 -10.93
CA GLY A 101 -31.11 -2.73 -10.09
C GLY A 101 -30.98 -3.24 -8.64
N ILE A 102 -29.77 -3.58 -8.21
CA ILE A 102 -29.47 -4.08 -6.84
C ILE A 102 -29.42 -2.92 -5.85
N MET A 103 -29.08 -1.73 -6.31
CA MET A 103 -28.88 -0.53 -5.51
C MET A 103 -29.51 0.67 -6.18
N ASN A 104 -30.15 1.55 -5.40
CA ASN A 104 -30.65 2.82 -5.92
C ASN A 104 -29.55 3.89 -5.91
N LEU A 105 -29.78 4.99 -6.66
CA LEU A 105 -28.81 6.06 -6.83
C LEU A 105 -28.41 6.72 -5.49
N VAL A 106 -29.36 6.89 -4.55
CA VAL A 106 -29.10 7.52 -3.25
C VAL A 106 -28.16 6.67 -2.39
N GLN A 107 -28.36 5.34 -2.42
CA GLN A 107 -27.47 4.39 -1.77
C GLN A 107 -26.06 4.41 -2.41
N ALA A 108 -26.01 4.43 -3.73
CA ALA A 108 -24.76 4.50 -4.49
C ALA A 108 -23.94 5.73 -4.13
N VAL A 109 -24.57 6.91 -4.07
CA VAL A 109 -23.90 8.16 -3.67
C VAL A 109 -23.33 8.02 -2.26
N GLY A 110 -24.08 7.44 -1.32
CA GLY A 110 -23.57 7.20 0.04
C GLY A 110 -22.32 6.32 0.06
N VAL A 111 -22.33 5.21 -0.69
CA VAL A 111 -21.17 4.30 -0.77
C VAL A 111 -19.97 4.99 -1.42
N ILE A 112 -20.17 5.77 -2.48
CA ILE A 112 -19.09 6.51 -3.15
C ILE A 112 -18.48 7.59 -2.22
N MET A 113 -19.31 8.31 -1.47
CA MET A 113 -18.82 9.24 -0.46
C MET A 113 -17.97 8.51 0.61
N GLY A 114 -18.45 7.34 1.05
CA GLY A 114 -17.70 6.48 1.96
C GLY A 114 -16.39 5.98 1.37
N ALA A 115 -16.38 5.64 0.10
CA ALA A 115 -15.17 5.19 -0.59
C ALA A 115 -14.05 6.23 -0.56
N ASN A 116 -14.38 7.51 -0.71
CA ASN A 116 -13.42 8.60 -0.56
C ASN A 116 -12.85 8.70 0.86
N ILE A 117 -13.68 8.49 1.88
CA ILE A 117 -13.23 8.42 3.28
C ILE A 117 -12.32 7.21 3.49
N GLY A 118 -12.68 6.04 2.94
CA GLY A 118 -11.89 4.82 3.04
C GLY A 118 -10.47 4.96 2.49
N THR A 119 -10.29 5.71 1.41
CA THR A 119 -8.98 6.00 0.84
C THR A 119 -8.09 6.78 1.82
N THR A 120 -8.65 7.71 2.59
CA THR A 120 -7.88 8.50 3.56
C THR A 120 -7.44 7.69 4.78
N ILE A 121 -8.14 6.61 5.14
CA ILE A 121 -7.78 5.74 6.27
C ILE A 121 -6.40 5.13 6.06
N THR A 122 -6.06 4.71 4.84
CA THR A 122 -4.73 4.17 4.52
C THR A 122 -3.63 5.22 4.75
N ALA A 123 -3.86 6.46 4.27
CA ALA A 123 -2.91 7.54 4.48
C ALA A 123 -2.70 7.85 5.98
N TRP A 124 -3.76 7.79 6.78
CA TRP A 124 -3.68 7.93 8.24
C TRP A 124 -2.85 6.82 8.89
N ILE A 125 -3.07 5.55 8.50
CA ILE A 125 -2.32 4.40 9.04
C ILE A 125 -0.82 4.56 8.73
N VAL A 126 -0.47 4.93 7.51
CA VAL A 126 0.92 5.16 7.11
C VAL A 126 1.53 6.34 7.87
N SER A 127 0.79 7.44 8.00
CA SER A 127 1.25 8.64 8.72
C SER A 127 1.48 8.39 10.22
N LEU A 128 0.61 7.61 10.87
CA LEU A 128 0.77 7.25 12.28
C LEU A 128 2.06 6.46 12.55
N GLY A 129 2.51 5.65 11.59
CA GLY A 129 3.76 4.91 11.68
C GLY A 129 5.02 5.79 11.76
N GLN A 130 4.90 7.09 11.43
CA GLN A 130 6.02 8.04 11.44
C GLN A 130 6.09 8.91 12.71
N LEU A 131 5.17 8.76 13.66
CA LEU A 131 5.07 9.56 14.89
C LEU A 131 6.00 9.08 16.02
N GLY A 132 7.32 9.29 15.87
CA GLY A 132 8.30 9.18 16.95
C GLY A 132 8.81 7.76 17.28
N GLU A 133 9.84 7.68 18.12
CA GLU A 133 10.56 6.42 18.41
C GLU A 133 9.73 5.37 19.18
N ALA A 134 8.86 5.80 20.08
CA ALA A 134 7.95 4.91 20.80
C ALA A 134 6.87 4.33 19.87
N ALA A 135 6.50 5.05 18.82
CA ALA A 135 5.56 4.58 17.80
C ALA A 135 6.22 3.63 16.78
N LYS A 136 7.55 3.62 16.64
CA LYS A 136 8.27 2.71 15.73
C LYS A 136 8.03 1.24 16.04
N ALA A 137 7.90 0.87 17.31
CA ALA A 137 7.58 -0.50 17.72
C ALA A 137 6.15 -0.91 17.32
N PHE A 138 5.25 0.05 17.15
CA PHE A 138 3.88 -0.16 16.67
C PHE A 138 3.73 0.18 15.17
N SER A 139 4.81 0.63 14.52
CA SER A 139 4.80 0.96 13.10
C SER A 139 4.61 -0.30 12.26
N PRO A 140 3.69 -0.31 11.28
CA PRO A 140 3.56 -1.41 10.34
C PRO A 140 4.86 -1.74 9.61
N SER A 141 5.70 -0.74 9.32
CA SER A 141 7.01 -0.92 8.67
C SER A 141 7.98 -1.78 9.49
N PHE A 142 7.88 -1.79 10.84
CA PHE A 142 8.70 -2.66 11.67
C PHE A 142 8.40 -4.15 11.44
N TYR A 143 7.14 -4.47 11.17
CA TYR A 143 6.69 -5.85 10.94
C TYR A 143 6.68 -6.24 9.46
N ALA A 144 6.91 -5.29 8.55
CA ALA A 144 6.82 -5.50 7.10
C ALA A 144 7.70 -6.67 6.61
N PRO A 145 9.00 -6.78 6.97
CA PRO A 145 9.83 -7.92 6.54
C PRO A 145 9.31 -9.27 7.04
N LEU A 146 8.77 -9.29 8.27
CA LEU A 146 8.18 -10.50 8.85
C LEU A 146 6.90 -10.90 8.11
N LEU A 147 6.05 -9.93 7.79
CA LEU A 147 4.83 -10.17 7.01
C LEU A 147 5.15 -10.70 5.61
N ILE A 148 6.15 -10.12 4.94
CA ILE A 148 6.62 -10.61 3.64
C ILE A 148 7.09 -12.06 3.74
N GLY A 149 7.93 -12.38 4.72
CA GLY A 149 8.45 -13.73 4.92
C GLY A 149 7.35 -14.75 5.20
N ILE A 150 6.47 -14.49 6.17
CA ILE A 150 5.36 -15.40 6.52
C ILE A 150 4.38 -15.53 5.36
N GLY A 151 4.00 -14.42 4.72
CA GLY A 151 3.07 -14.42 3.61
C GLY A 151 3.60 -15.19 2.41
N ALA A 152 4.87 -15.02 2.06
CA ALA A 152 5.52 -15.76 0.99
C ALA A 152 5.57 -17.27 1.29
N PHE A 153 5.93 -17.64 2.52
CA PHE A 153 5.96 -19.04 2.95
C PHE A 153 4.57 -19.68 2.85
N VAL A 154 3.53 -19.00 3.35
CA VAL A 154 2.14 -19.48 3.27
C VAL A 154 1.70 -19.57 1.80
N SER A 155 2.00 -18.58 0.96
CA SER A 155 1.63 -18.57 -0.45
C SER A 155 2.24 -19.73 -1.24
N ILE A 156 3.48 -20.14 -0.90
CA ILE A 156 4.21 -21.23 -1.59
C ILE A 156 3.75 -22.61 -1.11
N ILE A 157 3.57 -22.79 0.19
CA ILE A 157 3.33 -24.11 0.79
C ILE A 157 1.85 -24.48 0.86
N ALA A 158 0.97 -23.49 0.90
CA ALA A 158 -0.46 -23.76 1.02
C ALA A 158 -1.00 -24.55 -0.19
N LYS A 159 -1.70 -25.64 0.11
CA LYS A 159 -2.36 -26.49 -0.91
C LYS A 159 -3.74 -25.95 -1.31
N LYS A 160 -4.36 -25.11 -0.47
CA LYS A 160 -5.71 -24.54 -0.69
C LYS A 160 -5.58 -23.15 -1.33
N ASP A 161 -6.34 -22.90 -2.39
CA ASP A 161 -6.33 -21.60 -3.09
C ASP A 161 -6.63 -20.41 -2.17
N LYS A 162 -7.57 -20.59 -1.22
CA LYS A 162 -7.88 -19.54 -0.22
C LYS A 162 -6.66 -19.17 0.64
N SER A 163 -5.88 -20.15 1.05
CA SER A 163 -4.69 -19.92 1.87
C SER A 163 -3.57 -19.27 1.06
N LYS A 164 -3.42 -19.61 -0.24
CA LYS A 164 -2.50 -18.93 -1.15
C LYS A 164 -2.85 -17.46 -1.29
N ILE A 165 -4.12 -17.16 -1.53
CA ILE A 165 -4.60 -15.78 -1.66
C ILE A 165 -4.36 -15.00 -0.37
N ILE A 166 -4.58 -15.59 0.81
CA ILE A 166 -4.27 -14.96 2.10
C ILE A 166 -2.77 -14.67 2.21
N GLY A 167 -1.92 -15.63 1.82
CA GLY A 167 -0.46 -15.42 1.76
C GLY A 167 -0.08 -14.24 0.85
N GLU A 168 -0.67 -14.16 -0.34
CA GLU A 168 -0.45 -13.06 -1.29
C GLU A 168 -0.90 -11.69 -0.70
N ILE A 169 -2.03 -11.65 0.01
CA ILE A 169 -2.50 -10.44 0.70
C ILE A 169 -1.48 -10.00 1.75
N VAL A 170 -0.99 -10.93 2.57
CA VAL A 170 -0.02 -10.64 3.64
C VAL A 170 1.31 -10.14 3.06
N VAL A 171 1.79 -10.75 1.97
CA VAL A 171 2.97 -10.24 1.22
C VAL A 171 2.71 -8.83 0.71
N GLY A 172 1.54 -8.61 0.11
CA GLY A 172 1.15 -7.31 -0.42
C GLY A 172 1.15 -6.20 0.64
N VAL A 173 0.60 -6.50 1.82
CA VAL A 173 0.62 -5.60 2.98
C VAL A 173 2.06 -5.31 3.42
N GLY A 174 2.90 -6.33 3.54
CA GLY A 174 4.31 -6.15 3.90
C GLY A 174 5.06 -5.26 2.90
N LEU A 175 4.93 -5.53 1.61
CA LEU A 175 5.57 -4.73 0.56
C LEU A 175 5.08 -3.27 0.50
N LEU A 176 3.80 -3.03 0.82
CA LEU A 176 3.22 -1.69 0.87
C LEU A 176 3.87 -0.83 1.97
N PHE A 177 4.21 -1.44 3.10
CA PHE A 177 4.84 -0.73 4.22
C PHE A 177 6.37 -0.70 4.17
N GLU A 178 7.01 -1.53 3.33
CA GLU A 178 8.45 -1.52 3.09
C GLU A 178 8.85 -0.51 2.00
N GLY A 179 7.99 -0.29 0.99
CA GLY A 179 8.17 0.68 -0.10
C GLY A 179 7.84 2.09 0.30
#